data_82ae8f3f0607251291b511cb3d71b546
#
_entry.id   82ae8f3f0607251291b511cb3d71b546
#
_cell.length_a   1.000
_cell.length_b   1.000
_cell.length_c   1.000
_cell.angle_alpha   90.00
_cell.angle_beta   90.00
_cell.angle_gamma   90.00
#
_symmetry.space_group_name_H-M   'P 1'
#
loop_
_entity.id
_entity.type
_entity.pdbx_description
1 polymer ?
#
loop_
_entity_poly.entity_id
_entity_poly.type
_entity_poly.pdbx_seq_one_letter_code
_entity_poly.pdbx_strand_id
1 'polypeptide(L)' 'MPFTMDSKAGDLLKDKRAVEILEKYVPGITKNPLVALAKGKSLEKLLAMPQAKKAGITEEMVLKVLAEINARK' A
#
# COMPACT_ATOMS: atom_id res chain seq x y z
N MET A 1 12.96 -6.58 7.53
CA MET A 1 12.18 -5.77 8.47
C MET A 1 10.71 -5.77 8.07
N PRO A 2 9.80 -5.83 9.03
CA PRO A 2 8.37 -5.81 8.69
C PRO A 2 7.94 -4.44 8.17
N PHE A 3 6.97 -4.46 7.30
CA PHE A 3 6.36 -3.22 6.83
C PHE A 3 5.34 -2.73 7.87
N THR A 4 5.25 -1.43 8.02
CA THR A 4 4.35 -0.79 8.97
C THR A 4 3.63 0.38 8.29
N MET A 5 2.75 1.04 9.03
CA MET A 5 2.09 2.24 8.52
C MET A 5 3.06 3.38 8.26
N ASP A 6 4.24 3.34 8.88
CA ASP A 6 5.28 4.34 8.64
C ASP A 6 6.13 4.02 7.40
N SER A 7 5.98 2.82 6.85
CA SER A 7 6.69 2.45 5.63
C SER A 7 6.20 3.28 4.46
N LYS A 8 7.11 3.63 3.57
CA LYS A 8 6.75 4.39 2.38
C LYS A 8 6.10 3.48 1.35
N ALA A 9 5.11 4.01 0.65
CA ALA A 9 4.44 3.24 -0.40
C ALA A 9 5.43 2.75 -1.46
N GLY A 10 6.44 3.56 -1.77
CA GLY A 10 7.48 3.17 -2.73
C GLY A 10 8.28 1.94 -2.29
N ASP A 11 8.48 1.78 -0.99
CA ASP A 11 9.20 0.62 -0.47
C ASP A 11 8.39 -0.67 -0.67
N LEU A 12 7.07 -0.59 -0.50
CA LEU A 12 6.19 -1.71 -0.78
C LEU A 12 6.22 -2.10 -2.25
N LEU A 13 6.27 -1.10 -3.12
CA LEU A 13 6.27 -1.33 -4.57
C LEU A 13 7.57 -1.97 -5.07
N LYS A 14 8.64 -1.88 -4.28
CA LYS A 14 9.90 -2.53 -4.62
C LYS A 14 9.92 -4.01 -4.25
N ASP A 15 9.01 -4.42 -3.37
CA ASP A 15 8.91 -5.80 -2.94
C ASP A 15 7.87 -6.52 -3.79
N LYS A 16 8.29 -7.55 -4.52
CA LYS A 16 7.39 -8.28 -5.41
C LYS A 16 6.23 -8.91 -4.68
N ARG A 17 6.48 -9.45 -3.49
CA ARG A 17 5.42 -10.09 -2.71
C ARG A 17 4.41 -9.07 -2.23
N ALA A 18 4.90 -7.90 -1.83
CA ALA A 18 4.01 -6.82 -1.43
C ALA A 18 3.15 -6.37 -2.60
N VAL A 19 3.74 -6.24 -3.78
CA VAL A 19 2.99 -5.86 -4.98
C VAL A 19 1.93 -6.89 -5.32
N GLU A 20 2.26 -8.17 -5.25
CA GLU A 20 1.30 -9.24 -5.53
C GLU A 20 0.10 -9.17 -4.58
N ILE A 21 0.35 -8.95 -3.30
CA ILE A 21 -0.70 -8.85 -2.30
C ILE A 21 -1.53 -7.59 -2.52
N LEU A 22 -0.89 -6.48 -2.82
CA LEU A 22 -1.59 -5.23 -3.10
C LEU A 22 -2.51 -5.37 -4.31
N GLU A 23 -2.02 -6.01 -5.38
CA GLU A 23 -2.83 -6.23 -6.58
C GLU A 23 -4.02 -7.15 -6.30
N LYS A 24 -3.86 -8.08 -5.37
CA LYS A 24 -4.93 -8.97 -4.97
C LYS A 24 -6.07 -8.20 -4.28
N TYR A 25 -5.73 -7.25 -3.43
CA TYR A 25 -6.72 -6.45 -2.72
C TYR A 25 -7.24 -5.28 -3.54
N VAL A 26 -6.36 -4.66 -4.32
CA VAL A 26 -6.71 -3.50 -5.15
C VAL A 26 -6.15 -3.72 -6.55
N PRO A 27 -6.88 -4.42 -7.43
CA PRO A 27 -6.41 -4.67 -8.80
C PRO A 27 -6.08 -3.36 -9.51
N GLY A 28 -4.93 -3.34 -10.16
CA GLY A 28 -4.48 -2.16 -10.89
C GLY A 28 -3.84 -1.08 -10.04
N ILE A 29 -3.58 -1.35 -8.77
CA ILE A 29 -2.99 -0.36 -7.86
C ILE A 29 -1.64 0.16 -8.38
N THR A 30 -0.83 -0.71 -8.96
CA THR A 30 0.49 -0.31 -9.45
C THR A 30 0.41 0.63 -10.66
N LYS A 31 -0.72 0.65 -11.34
CA LYS A 31 -0.95 1.52 -12.48
C LYS A 31 -1.71 2.79 -12.11
N ASN A 32 -2.16 2.87 -10.88
CA ASN A 32 -2.94 4.01 -10.42
C ASN A 32 -2.04 5.23 -10.22
N PRO A 33 -2.41 6.40 -10.77
CA PRO A 33 -1.64 7.63 -10.57
C PRO A 33 -1.41 7.99 -9.10
N LEU A 34 -2.31 7.59 -8.24
CA LEU A 34 -2.18 7.80 -6.80
C LEU A 34 -0.87 7.21 -6.27
N VAL A 35 -0.49 6.03 -6.76
CA VAL A 35 0.73 5.36 -6.35
C VAL A 35 1.96 6.22 -6.66
N ALA A 36 1.99 6.82 -7.85
CA ALA A 36 3.09 7.68 -8.24
C ALA A 36 3.19 8.90 -7.32
N LEU A 37 2.06 9.47 -6.93
CA LEU A 37 2.02 10.61 -6.03
C LEU A 37 2.44 10.23 -4.60
N ALA A 38 2.18 9.01 -4.21
CA ALA A 38 2.37 8.57 -2.83
C ALA A 38 3.69 7.85 -2.57
N LYS A 39 4.51 7.64 -3.58
CA LYS A 39 5.76 6.88 -3.43
C LYS A 39 6.66 7.38 -2.31
N GLY A 40 6.75 8.69 -2.15
CA GLY A 40 7.60 9.28 -1.12
C GLY A 40 6.91 9.46 0.23
N LYS A 41 5.65 9.05 0.33
CA LYS A 41 4.86 9.24 1.54
C LYS A 41 4.63 7.91 2.25
N SER A 42 4.52 7.98 3.59
CA SER A 42 4.18 6.80 4.37
C SER A 42 2.74 6.35 4.06
N LEU A 43 2.45 5.10 4.39
CA LEU A 43 1.11 4.56 4.20
C LEU A 43 0.07 5.33 5.01
N GLU A 44 0.46 5.77 6.19
CA GLU A 44 -0.41 6.60 7.03
C GLU A 44 -0.80 7.89 6.33
N LYS A 45 0.17 8.56 5.71
CA LYS A 45 -0.09 9.79 4.96
C LYS A 45 -0.90 9.54 3.71
N LEU A 46 -0.65 8.41 3.06
CA LEU A 46 -1.42 8.00 1.90
C LEU A 46 -2.91 7.87 2.25
N LEU A 47 -3.19 7.25 3.39
CA LEU A 47 -4.58 7.07 3.84
C LEU A 47 -5.29 8.38 4.14
N ALA A 48 -4.53 9.42 4.48
CA ALA A 48 -5.09 10.74 4.73
C ALA A 48 -5.47 11.49 3.44
N MET A 49 -5.02 11.00 2.30
CA MET A 49 -5.30 11.64 1.02
C MET A 49 -6.70 11.32 0.52
N PRO A 50 -7.44 12.32 -0.01
CA PRO A 50 -8.78 12.07 -0.56
C PRO A 50 -8.78 11.04 -1.69
N GLN A 51 -7.71 10.99 -2.47
CA GLN A 51 -7.57 10.04 -3.58
C GLN A 51 -7.59 8.59 -3.10
N ALA A 52 -7.06 8.33 -1.91
CA ALA A 52 -7.06 6.98 -1.35
C ALA A 52 -8.48 6.50 -1.12
N LYS A 53 -9.33 7.37 -0.60
CA LYS A 53 -10.74 7.05 -0.36
C LYS A 53 -11.47 6.77 -1.67
N LYS A 54 -11.18 7.54 -2.69
CA LYS A 54 -11.78 7.36 -4.00
C LYS A 54 -11.37 6.05 -4.65
N ALA A 55 -10.15 5.61 -4.37
CA ALA A 55 -9.63 4.34 -4.88
C ALA A 55 -10.09 3.13 -4.06
N GLY A 56 -10.83 3.37 -2.99
CA GLY A 56 -11.30 2.28 -2.13
C GLY A 56 -10.26 1.80 -1.14
N ILE A 57 -9.21 2.57 -0.93
CA ILE A 57 -8.13 2.19 -0.01
C ILE A 57 -8.50 2.69 1.39
N THR A 58 -8.61 1.75 2.33
CA THR A 58 -8.95 2.06 3.72
C THR A 58 -7.83 1.60 4.64
N GLU A 59 -7.82 2.15 5.86
CA GLU A 59 -6.85 1.76 6.87
C GLU A 59 -6.94 0.26 7.18
N GLU A 60 -8.16 -0.24 7.32
CA GLU A 60 -8.39 -1.65 7.59
C GLU A 60 -7.78 -2.54 6.50
N MET A 61 -7.99 -2.16 5.25
CA MET A 61 -7.43 -2.90 4.12
C MET A 61 -5.90 -2.89 4.16
N VAL A 62 -5.32 -1.72 4.41
CA VAL A 62 -3.87 -1.58 4.47
C VAL A 62 -3.29 -2.43 5.60
N LEU A 63 -3.95 -2.44 6.75
CA LEU A 63 -3.51 -3.27 7.88
C LEU A 63 -3.55 -4.75 7.53
N LYS A 64 -4.57 -5.19 6.82
CA LYS A 64 -4.67 -6.58 6.36
C LYS A 64 -3.56 -6.92 5.37
N VAL A 65 -3.29 -6.00 4.45
CA VAL A 65 -2.21 -6.18 3.47
C VAL A 65 -0.87 -6.31 4.19
N LEU A 66 -0.60 -5.41 5.13
CA LEU A 66 0.64 -5.44 5.89
C LEU A 66 0.80 -6.73 6.69
N ALA A 67 -0.27 -7.18 7.32
CA ALA A 67 -0.25 -8.42 8.08
C ALA A 67 0.09 -9.60 7.18
N GLU A 68 -0.48 -9.64 5.99
CA GLU A 68 -0.25 -10.70 5.03
C GLU A 68 1.19 -10.68 4.49
N ILE A 69 1.69 -9.49 4.17
CA ILE A 69 3.06 -9.33 3.70
C ILE A 69 4.05 -9.78 4.77
N ASN A 70 3.84 -9.33 6.00
CA ASN A 70 4.74 -9.64 7.11
C ASN A 70 4.71 -11.12 7.48
N ALA A 71 3.56 -11.75 7.32
CA ALA A 71 3.41 -13.18 7.61
C ALA A 71 4.20 -14.06 6.62
N ARG A 72 4.43 -13.58 5.42
CA ARG A 72 5.16 -14.33 4.39
C ARG A 72 6.66 -14.16 4.46
N LYS A 73 7.13 -13.29 5.29
CA LYS A 73 8.55 -13.12 5.53
C LYS A 73 9.03 -14.05 6.62
#